data_3740de5d28806fadbaff318b6da45fd7
#
_entry.id   3740de5d28806fadbaff318b6da45fd7
#
_cell.length_a   1.000
_cell.length_b   1.000
_cell.length_c   1.000
_cell.angle_alpha   90.00
_cell.angle_beta   90.00
_cell.angle_gamma   90.00
#
_symmetry.space_group_name_H-M   'P 1'
#
loop_
_entity.id
_entity.type
_entity.pdbx_description
1 polymer ?
#
loop_
_entity_poly.entity_id
_entity_poly.type
_entity_poly.pdbx_seq_one_letter_code
_entity_poly.pdbx_strand_id
1 'polypeptide(L)'
;KRLGLGYEDFESIKKWMPEEDVEHVGVVPGLIATFKADTLEELAAKLKIKDVPAFLATVKRYNEMAADGRDVEFGVAKENLCPVLKPPFYGIHRHIRFTVSCSGMVVNERMQVVDDDDKTIEGLYAAGNLAGHFYGSTDYPLDVFGLNLGHNYTQGYVIAKEIMGEL
;
A
#
# COMPACT_ATOMS: atom_id res chain seq x y z
N LYS A 1 5.35 18.34 -8.49
CA LYS A 1 6.46 17.54 -7.91
C LYS A 1 5.93 16.94 -6.62
N ARG A 2 5.29 15.77 -6.69
CA ARG A 2 4.90 15.03 -5.52
C ARG A 2 6.17 14.50 -4.85
N LEU A 3 6.38 14.92 -3.61
CA LEU A 3 7.29 14.32 -2.64
C LEU A 3 8.80 14.44 -2.89
N GLY A 4 9.26 15.19 -3.87
CA GLY A 4 10.70 15.25 -4.17
C GLY A 4 11.32 13.88 -4.51
N LEU A 5 10.51 12.85 -4.61
CA LEU A 5 10.89 11.54 -5.11
C LEU A 5 10.85 11.64 -6.62
N GLY A 6 11.98 11.91 -7.23
CA GLY A 6 12.12 12.12 -8.65
C GLY A 6 11.61 10.93 -9.47
N TYR A 7 10.29 10.88 -9.67
CA TYR A 7 9.72 10.02 -10.72
C TYR A 7 10.27 10.40 -12.11
N GLU A 8 10.99 11.48 -12.19
CA GLU A 8 11.70 11.93 -13.38
C GLU A 8 13.03 11.18 -13.58
N ASP A 9 13.58 10.59 -12.51
CA ASP A 9 14.80 9.80 -12.61
C ASP A 9 14.47 8.30 -12.78
N PHE A 10 13.93 8.01 -13.98
CA PHE A 10 13.66 6.63 -14.38
C PHE A 10 14.94 5.78 -14.41
N GLU A 11 16.10 6.37 -14.60
CA GLU A 11 17.38 5.67 -14.61
C GLU A 11 17.75 5.13 -13.23
N SER A 12 17.40 5.85 -12.17
CA SER A 12 17.63 5.35 -10.81
C SER A 12 16.76 4.14 -10.46
N ILE A 13 15.57 4.05 -11.08
CA ILE A 13 14.63 2.94 -10.90
C ILE A 13 15.01 1.76 -11.78
N LYS A 14 15.56 1.99 -12.98
CA LYS A 14 15.97 0.92 -13.91
C LYS A 14 16.91 -0.10 -13.29
N LYS A 15 17.83 0.32 -12.43
CA LYS A 15 18.75 -0.59 -11.74
C LYS A 15 18.06 -1.62 -10.84
N TRP A 16 16.82 -1.37 -10.47
CA TRP A 16 16.00 -2.26 -9.64
C TRP A 16 15.01 -3.08 -10.46
N MET A 17 14.92 -2.80 -11.78
CA MET A 17 14.09 -3.55 -12.70
C MET A 17 14.95 -4.62 -13.36
N PRO A 18 14.47 -5.87 -13.40
CA PRO A 18 15.21 -6.92 -14.08
C PRO A 18 15.30 -6.61 -15.59
N GLU A 19 16.49 -6.79 -16.16
CA GLU A 19 16.68 -6.70 -17.61
C GLU A 19 16.02 -7.88 -18.33
N GLU A 20 15.91 -9.02 -17.63
CA GLU A 20 15.28 -10.24 -18.07
C GLU A 20 14.07 -10.57 -17.22
N ASP A 21 13.21 -11.45 -17.72
CA ASP A 21 12.08 -11.96 -16.95
C ASP A 21 12.58 -12.79 -15.77
N VAL A 22 12.33 -12.30 -14.58
CA VAL A 22 12.62 -13.01 -13.35
C VAL A 22 11.30 -13.48 -12.77
N GLU A 23 11.05 -14.79 -12.79
CA GLU A 23 9.90 -15.37 -12.13
C GLU A 23 10.27 -15.77 -10.69
N HIS A 24 9.85 -14.98 -9.73
CA HIS A 24 9.98 -15.30 -8.31
C HIS A 24 8.60 -15.44 -7.67
N VAL A 25 8.36 -16.59 -7.10
CA VAL A 25 7.12 -16.89 -6.36
C VAL A 25 7.45 -17.02 -4.89
N GLY A 26 6.93 -16.12 -4.06
CA GLY A 26 7.12 -16.22 -2.63
C GLY A 26 6.74 -14.97 -1.84
N VAL A 27 6.80 -15.08 -0.52
CA VAL A 27 6.49 -14.02 0.44
C VAL A 27 7.71 -13.20 0.87
N VAL A 28 8.90 -13.56 0.41
CA VAL A 28 10.13 -12.87 0.77
C VAL A 28 10.30 -11.63 -0.10
N PRO A 29 10.65 -10.47 0.47
CA PRO A 29 10.99 -9.28 -0.31
C PRO A 29 12.07 -9.62 -1.34
N GLY A 30 11.88 -9.20 -2.60
CA GLY A 30 12.74 -9.57 -3.71
C GLY A 30 12.27 -10.81 -4.49
N LEU A 31 11.32 -11.56 -3.96
CA LEU A 31 10.69 -12.69 -4.67
C LEU A 31 9.34 -12.31 -5.28
N ILE A 32 9.21 -11.07 -5.73
CA ILE A 32 8.04 -10.59 -6.46
C ILE A 32 8.32 -10.78 -7.93
N ALA A 33 7.58 -11.67 -8.58
CA ALA A 33 7.70 -11.90 -10.01
C ALA A 33 7.38 -10.62 -10.77
N THR A 34 8.38 -10.08 -11.47
CA THR A 34 8.26 -8.91 -12.34
C THR A 34 8.59 -9.33 -13.75
N PHE A 35 7.72 -9.01 -14.69
CA PHE A 35 7.85 -9.36 -16.09
C PHE A 35 7.98 -8.09 -16.93
N LYS A 36 8.75 -8.21 -18.00
CA LYS A 36 8.96 -7.18 -19.01
C LYS A 36 8.52 -7.70 -20.37
N ALA A 37 7.86 -6.86 -21.16
CA ALA A 37 7.41 -7.22 -22.50
C ALA A 37 7.35 -5.98 -23.41
N ASP A 38 7.46 -6.20 -24.70
CA ASP A 38 7.36 -5.12 -25.70
C ASP A 38 5.92 -4.93 -26.20
N THR A 39 5.02 -5.87 -25.92
CA THR A 39 3.58 -5.78 -26.20
C THR A 39 2.76 -6.11 -24.97
N LEU A 40 1.52 -5.63 -24.93
CA LEU A 40 0.59 -5.95 -23.85
C LEU A 40 0.13 -7.40 -23.90
N GLU A 41 0.01 -7.98 -25.10
CA GLU A 41 -0.33 -9.38 -25.32
C GLU A 41 0.76 -10.29 -24.76
N GLU A 42 2.01 -9.99 -25.04
CA GLU A 42 3.16 -10.71 -24.49
C GLU A 42 3.20 -10.59 -22.98
N LEU A 43 2.98 -9.39 -22.45
CA LEU A 43 2.91 -9.17 -21.00
C LEU A 43 1.79 -9.98 -20.37
N ALA A 44 0.61 -9.99 -20.98
CA ALA A 44 -0.53 -10.76 -20.50
C ALA A 44 -0.22 -12.28 -20.46
N ALA A 45 0.47 -12.80 -21.48
CA ALA A 45 0.90 -14.18 -21.52
C ALA A 45 1.89 -14.52 -20.40
N LYS A 46 2.90 -13.68 -20.17
CA LYS A 46 3.89 -13.82 -19.08
C LYS A 46 3.24 -13.74 -17.70
N LEU A 47 2.29 -12.85 -17.52
CA LEU A 47 1.49 -12.71 -16.30
C LEU A 47 0.45 -13.84 -16.13
N LYS A 48 0.30 -14.74 -17.11
CA LYS A 48 -0.69 -15.83 -17.09
C LYS A 48 -2.12 -15.32 -16.92
N ILE A 49 -2.43 -14.18 -17.54
CA ILE A 49 -3.78 -13.60 -17.52
C ILE A 49 -4.72 -14.52 -18.31
N LYS A 50 -5.82 -14.94 -17.68
CA LYS A 50 -6.76 -15.91 -18.27
C LYS A 50 -7.58 -15.31 -19.40
N ASP A 51 -8.02 -14.06 -19.24
CA ASP A 51 -8.85 -13.36 -20.24
C ASP A 51 -8.04 -12.20 -20.82
N VAL A 52 -7.22 -12.50 -21.81
CA VAL A 52 -6.38 -11.50 -22.50
C VAL A 52 -7.22 -10.45 -23.22
N PRO A 53 -8.31 -10.78 -23.93
CA PRO A 53 -9.19 -9.76 -24.53
C PRO A 53 -9.74 -8.76 -23.51
N ALA A 54 -10.24 -9.22 -22.37
CA ALA A 54 -10.75 -8.35 -21.32
C ALA A 54 -9.64 -7.47 -20.72
N PHE A 55 -8.44 -7.99 -20.52
CA PHE A 55 -7.28 -7.22 -20.08
C PHE A 55 -6.94 -6.10 -21.05
N LEU A 56 -6.82 -6.40 -22.35
CA LEU A 56 -6.50 -5.39 -23.36
C LEU A 56 -7.60 -4.32 -23.48
N ALA A 57 -8.87 -4.72 -23.40
CA ALA A 57 -10.00 -3.80 -23.39
C ALA A 57 -9.95 -2.87 -22.15
N THR A 58 -9.57 -3.40 -21.00
CA THR A 58 -9.41 -2.61 -19.77
C THR A 58 -8.27 -1.59 -19.88
N VAL A 59 -7.10 -2.01 -20.37
CA VAL A 59 -5.98 -1.07 -20.59
C VAL A 59 -6.35 0.00 -21.60
N LYS A 60 -7.02 -0.36 -22.69
CA LYS A 60 -7.49 0.60 -23.70
C LYS A 60 -8.44 1.63 -23.08
N ARG A 61 -9.46 1.17 -22.35
CA ARG A 61 -10.45 2.04 -21.69
C ARG A 61 -9.78 2.97 -20.67
N TYR A 62 -8.84 2.45 -19.87
CA TYR A 62 -8.07 3.28 -18.96
C TYR A 62 -7.26 4.36 -19.68
N ASN A 63 -6.60 4.02 -20.79
CA ASN A 63 -5.85 4.97 -21.58
C ASN A 63 -6.75 6.06 -22.18
N GLU A 64 -7.99 5.73 -22.60
CA GLU A 64 -8.97 6.69 -23.06
C GLU A 64 -9.38 7.65 -21.93
N MET A 65 -9.69 7.15 -20.75
CA MET A 65 -9.98 7.97 -19.56
C MET A 65 -8.80 8.86 -19.17
N ALA A 66 -7.57 8.35 -19.26
CA ALA A 66 -6.37 9.13 -18.97
C ALA A 66 -6.13 10.25 -20.00
N ALA A 67 -6.42 10.00 -21.28
CA ALA A 67 -6.34 11.00 -22.33
C ALA A 67 -7.38 12.12 -22.12
N ASP A 68 -8.61 11.75 -21.71
CA ASP A 68 -9.68 12.69 -21.39
C ASP A 68 -9.41 13.46 -20.08
N GLY A 69 -8.46 12.96 -19.27
CA GLY A 69 -8.13 13.53 -17.95
C GLY A 69 -9.25 13.36 -16.94
N ARG A 70 -10.07 12.34 -17.08
CA ARG A 70 -11.19 12.02 -16.20
C ARG A 70 -11.38 10.53 -16.04
N ASP A 71 -11.19 10.03 -14.83
CA ASP A 71 -11.55 8.67 -14.46
C ASP A 71 -13.00 8.64 -13.96
N VAL A 72 -13.86 8.00 -14.74
CA VAL A 72 -15.30 7.88 -14.42
C VAL A 72 -15.62 6.64 -13.60
N GLU A 73 -14.67 5.73 -13.43
CA GLU A 73 -14.86 4.46 -12.71
C GLU A 73 -14.46 4.55 -11.24
N PHE A 74 -13.32 5.18 -10.95
CA PHE A 74 -12.74 5.22 -9.60
C PHE A 74 -12.49 6.65 -9.11
N GLY A 75 -12.71 7.67 -9.95
CA GLY A 75 -12.54 9.06 -9.56
C GLY A 75 -11.09 9.47 -9.29
N VAL A 76 -10.12 8.80 -9.91
CA VAL A 76 -8.71 9.15 -9.77
C VAL A 76 -8.48 10.58 -10.29
N ALA A 77 -7.81 11.41 -9.49
CA ALA A 77 -7.51 12.78 -9.86
C ALA A 77 -6.65 12.83 -11.15
N LYS A 78 -6.94 13.80 -12.02
CA LYS A 78 -6.34 13.94 -13.34
C LYS A 78 -4.81 13.87 -13.32
N GLU A 79 -4.18 14.51 -12.35
CA GLU A 79 -2.74 14.55 -12.18
C GLU A 79 -2.12 13.19 -11.81
N ASN A 80 -2.95 12.21 -11.49
CA ASN A 80 -2.54 10.85 -11.14
C ASN A 80 -2.80 9.84 -12.25
N LEU A 81 -3.45 10.26 -13.34
CA LEU A 81 -3.73 9.39 -14.47
C LEU A 81 -2.46 9.25 -15.31
N CYS A 82 -1.91 8.05 -15.33
CA CYS A 82 -0.70 7.71 -16.09
C CYS A 82 -1.03 6.65 -17.14
N PRO A 83 -1.19 7.03 -18.42
CA PRO A 83 -1.58 6.07 -19.46
C PRO A 83 -0.46 5.06 -19.75
N VAL A 84 -0.85 3.84 -20.08
CA VAL A 84 0.03 2.72 -20.42
C VAL A 84 0.12 2.62 -21.94
N LEU A 85 1.05 3.38 -22.56
CA LEU A 85 1.09 3.57 -24.01
C LEU A 85 2.38 3.09 -24.68
N LYS A 86 3.50 3.10 -23.98
CA LYS A 86 4.82 2.90 -24.60
C LYS A 86 5.56 1.70 -23.99
N PRO A 87 6.12 0.83 -24.84
CA PRO A 87 7.00 -0.22 -24.35
C PRO A 87 8.35 0.38 -23.83
N PRO A 88 9.10 -0.39 -23.02
CA PRO A 88 8.70 -1.70 -22.54
C PRO A 88 7.61 -1.61 -21.46
N PHE A 89 6.68 -2.60 -21.46
CA PHE A 89 5.66 -2.74 -20.45
C PHE A 89 6.17 -3.63 -19.32
N TYR A 90 5.77 -3.31 -18.09
CA TYR A 90 6.11 -4.08 -16.91
C TYR A 90 4.86 -4.56 -16.19
N GLY A 91 4.89 -5.78 -15.72
CA GLY A 91 3.83 -6.37 -14.90
C GLY A 91 4.41 -7.09 -13.71
N ILE A 92 3.70 -7.05 -12.60
CA ILE A 92 4.15 -7.61 -11.34
C ILE A 92 3.07 -8.52 -10.77
N HIS A 93 3.43 -9.78 -10.46
CA HIS A 93 2.58 -10.63 -9.65
C HIS A 93 2.56 -10.12 -8.21
N ARG A 94 1.37 -9.77 -7.72
CA ARG A 94 1.15 -9.40 -6.33
C ARG A 94 0.26 -10.42 -5.65
N HIS A 95 0.65 -10.81 -4.47
CA HIS A 95 -0.19 -11.62 -3.60
C HIS A 95 -0.94 -10.70 -2.63
N ILE A 96 -2.10 -11.17 -2.20
CA ILE A 96 -2.80 -10.53 -1.09
C ILE A 96 -1.87 -10.61 0.13
N ARG A 97 -1.60 -9.47 0.73
CA ARG A 97 -0.77 -9.35 1.93
C ARG A 97 -1.55 -8.60 2.99
N PHE A 98 -1.46 -9.08 4.21
CA PHE A 98 -1.84 -8.32 5.37
C PHE A 98 -0.61 -7.51 5.81
N THR A 99 -0.64 -6.23 5.62
CA THR A 99 0.50 -5.34 5.91
C THR A 99 0.29 -4.58 7.21
N VAL A 100 -0.94 -4.17 7.47
CA VAL A 100 -1.29 -3.35 8.63
C VAL A 100 -2.72 -3.65 9.05
N SER A 101 -2.98 -3.65 10.36
CA SER A 101 -4.32 -3.60 10.91
C SER A 101 -4.70 -2.13 11.14
N CYS A 102 -5.85 -1.71 10.61
CA CYS A 102 -6.44 -0.41 10.91
C CYS A 102 -7.54 -0.51 11.96
N SER A 103 -7.75 -1.69 12.50
CA SER A 103 -8.70 -1.99 13.57
C SER A 103 -8.04 -2.88 14.63
N GLY A 104 -8.52 -2.83 15.85
CA GLY A 104 -7.98 -3.60 16.94
C GLY A 104 -8.71 -3.31 18.25
N MET A 105 -8.04 -3.54 19.36
CA MET A 105 -8.61 -3.32 20.69
C MET A 105 -8.85 -1.83 20.94
N VAL A 106 -9.96 -1.53 21.62
CA VAL A 106 -10.25 -0.18 22.08
C VAL A 106 -9.35 0.12 23.27
N VAL A 107 -8.71 1.29 23.24
CA VAL A 107 -7.85 1.75 24.33
C VAL A 107 -8.25 3.16 24.77
N ASN A 108 -8.02 3.46 26.03
CA ASN A 108 -8.15 4.81 26.56
C ASN A 108 -6.87 5.66 26.28
N GLU A 109 -6.83 6.89 26.75
CA GLU A 109 -5.71 7.82 26.58
C GLU A 109 -4.38 7.37 27.21
N ARG A 110 -4.44 6.38 28.13
CA ARG A 110 -3.28 5.76 28.75
C ARG A 110 -2.90 4.42 28.10
N MET A 111 -3.49 4.12 26.94
CA MET A 111 -3.27 2.88 26.18
C MET A 111 -3.71 1.61 26.91
N GLN A 112 -4.56 1.74 27.93
CA GLN A 112 -5.18 0.60 28.61
C GLN A 112 -6.36 0.10 27.77
N VAL A 113 -6.45 -1.20 27.59
CA VAL A 113 -7.57 -1.80 26.87
C VAL A 113 -8.84 -1.67 27.70
N VAL A 114 -9.94 -1.31 27.05
CA VAL A 114 -11.26 -1.22 27.69
C VAL A 114 -12.20 -2.29 27.13
N ASP A 115 -13.16 -2.71 27.95
CA ASP A 115 -14.24 -3.61 27.57
C ASP A 115 -15.39 -2.87 26.89
N ASP A 116 -16.46 -3.57 26.57
CA ASP A 116 -17.66 -3.02 25.90
C ASP A 116 -18.45 -1.99 26.75
N ASP A 117 -18.14 -1.90 28.05
CA ASP A 117 -18.70 -0.92 28.98
C ASP A 117 -17.74 0.26 29.25
N ASP A 118 -16.68 0.40 28.45
CA ASP A 118 -15.60 1.40 28.62
C ASP A 118 -14.80 1.25 29.93
N LYS A 119 -14.83 0.07 30.55
CA LYS A 119 -14.05 -0.20 31.75
C LYS A 119 -12.68 -0.77 31.38
N THR A 120 -11.66 -0.27 32.05
CA THR A 120 -10.30 -0.75 31.84
C THR A 120 -10.14 -2.21 32.26
N ILE A 121 -9.47 -3.00 31.42
CA ILE A 121 -9.02 -4.35 31.76
C ILE A 121 -7.66 -4.20 32.44
N GLU A 122 -7.62 -4.50 33.73
CA GLU A 122 -6.44 -4.31 34.56
C GLU A 122 -5.22 -5.07 34.01
N GLY A 123 -4.09 -4.38 33.89
CA GLY A 123 -2.83 -4.93 33.43
C GLY A 123 -2.75 -5.18 31.92
N LEU A 124 -3.81 -4.87 31.14
CA LEU A 124 -3.83 -5.07 29.70
C LEU A 124 -3.65 -3.73 28.97
N TYR A 125 -2.61 -3.66 28.15
CA TYR A 125 -2.28 -2.51 27.31
C TYR A 125 -2.18 -2.92 25.85
N ALA A 126 -2.47 -2.01 24.92
CA ALA A 126 -2.26 -2.22 23.51
C ALA A 126 -1.63 -0.99 22.87
N ALA A 127 -0.69 -1.21 21.94
CA ALA A 127 -0.01 -0.16 21.20
C ALA A 127 0.07 -0.49 19.71
N GLY A 128 0.41 0.51 18.94
CA GLY A 128 0.58 0.39 17.50
C GLY A 128 -0.75 0.14 16.80
N ASN A 129 -0.67 -0.55 15.67
CA ASN A 129 -1.87 -0.82 14.86
C ASN A 129 -2.88 -1.74 15.55
N LEU A 130 -2.47 -2.42 16.62
CA LEU A 130 -3.36 -3.23 17.43
C LEU A 130 -4.27 -2.39 18.36
N ALA A 131 -3.88 -1.16 18.67
CA ALA A 131 -4.74 -0.15 19.28
C ALA A 131 -5.59 0.48 18.18
N GLY A 132 -6.75 -0.12 17.91
CA GLY A 132 -7.45 -0.01 16.62
C GLY A 132 -8.17 1.30 16.30
N HIS A 133 -8.24 2.25 17.21
CA HIS A 133 -9.02 3.48 17.00
C HIS A 133 -8.22 4.65 16.42
N PHE A 134 -6.92 4.53 16.28
CA PHE A 134 -6.08 5.65 15.88
C PHE A 134 -6.40 6.18 14.48
N TYR A 135 -6.61 5.28 13.52
CA TYR A 135 -6.90 5.70 12.14
C TYR A 135 -8.38 5.91 11.86
N GLY A 136 -9.24 5.23 12.58
CA GLY A 136 -10.70 5.40 12.52
C GLY A 136 -11.37 5.06 11.18
N SER A 137 -10.66 4.40 10.26
CA SER A 137 -11.16 4.11 8.92
C SER A 137 -10.60 2.81 8.36
N THR A 138 -10.97 2.51 7.12
CA THR A 138 -10.54 1.32 6.37
C THR A 138 -9.05 1.34 5.99
N ASP A 139 -8.41 2.52 6.02
CA ASP A 139 -7.00 2.66 5.72
C ASP A 139 -6.39 3.84 6.49
N TYR A 140 -5.07 3.87 6.60
CA TYR A 140 -4.37 4.97 7.25
C TYR A 140 -3.98 6.07 6.23
N PRO A 141 -3.91 7.34 6.66
CA PRO A 141 -3.59 8.43 5.76
C PRO A 141 -2.15 8.35 5.26
N LEU A 142 -1.99 8.29 3.94
CA LEU A 142 -0.69 8.27 3.28
C LEU A 142 -0.04 9.66 3.19
N ASP A 143 -0.81 10.71 3.45
CA ASP A 143 -0.34 12.10 3.32
C ASP A 143 0.53 12.56 4.51
N VAL A 144 0.52 11.79 5.61
CA VAL A 144 1.33 12.07 6.79
C VAL A 144 2.46 11.04 6.90
N PHE A 145 3.62 11.44 6.40
CA PHE A 145 4.79 10.55 6.41
C PHE A 145 5.25 10.24 7.81
N GLY A 146 5.59 8.97 8.04
CA GLY A 146 6.07 8.50 9.32
C GLY A 146 5.00 8.36 10.40
N LEU A 147 3.72 8.66 10.10
CA LEU A 147 2.65 8.60 11.07
C LEU A 147 2.53 7.22 11.73
N ASN A 148 2.56 6.16 10.93
CA ASN A 148 2.48 4.79 11.46
C ASN A 148 3.62 4.50 12.44
N LEU A 149 4.84 4.82 12.06
CA LEU A 149 6.00 4.57 12.91
C LEU A 149 5.99 5.49 14.14
N GLY A 150 5.66 6.77 13.93
CA GLY A 150 5.61 7.78 14.99
C GLY A 150 4.61 7.43 16.09
N HIS A 151 3.37 7.08 15.73
CA HIS A 151 2.37 6.75 16.75
C HIS A 151 2.71 5.45 17.50
N ASN A 152 3.30 4.46 16.83
CA ASN A 152 3.73 3.22 17.48
C ASN A 152 4.76 3.50 18.59
N TYR A 153 5.76 4.33 18.31
CA TYR A 153 6.76 4.74 19.32
C TYR A 153 6.15 5.57 20.44
N THR A 154 5.28 6.52 20.11
CA THR A 154 4.62 7.37 21.09
C THR A 154 3.74 6.56 22.03
N GLN A 155 2.96 5.64 21.52
CA GLN A 155 2.09 4.78 22.34
C GLN A 155 2.92 3.86 23.24
N GLY A 156 4.00 3.29 22.73
CA GLY A 156 4.93 2.50 23.57
C GLY A 156 5.54 3.33 24.72
N TYR A 157 5.89 4.58 24.43
CA TYR A 157 6.40 5.51 25.44
C TYR A 157 5.34 5.84 26.52
N VAL A 158 4.10 6.10 26.10
CA VAL A 158 2.97 6.35 27.01
C VAL A 158 2.74 5.16 27.94
N ILE A 159 2.70 3.94 27.39
CA ILE A 159 2.54 2.70 28.18
C ILE A 159 3.67 2.56 29.20
N ALA A 160 4.91 2.79 28.79
CA ALA A 160 6.05 2.68 29.70
C ALA A 160 5.91 3.64 30.89
N LYS A 161 5.54 4.91 30.63
CA LYS A 161 5.31 5.90 31.67
C LYS A 161 4.13 5.52 32.58
N GLU A 162 3.03 5.04 32.02
CA GLU A 162 1.88 4.58 32.82
C GLU A 162 2.27 3.46 33.77
N ILE A 163 2.99 2.45 33.30
CA ILE A 163 3.45 1.32 34.12
C ILE A 163 4.39 1.77 35.23
N MET A 164 5.22 2.80 34.98
CA MET A 164 6.13 3.38 35.97
C MET A 164 5.45 4.35 36.93
N GLY A 165 4.18 4.68 36.72
CA GLY A 165 3.47 5.67 37.53
C GLY A 165 3.95 7.11 37.30
N GLU A 166 4.42 7.42 36.09
CA GLU A 166 4.95 8.74 35.70
C GLU A 166 3.96 9.55 34.84
N LEU A 167 2.73 9.06 34.60
CA LEU A 167 1.63 9.74 33.90
C LEU A 167 0.56 10.20 34.88
#